data_816b8ea36202caf96604dd74bf607dd7
#
_entry.id   816b8ea36202caf96604dd74bf607dd7
#
_cell.length_a   1.000
_cell.length_b   1.000
_cell.length_c   1.000
_cell.angle_alpha   90.00
_cell.angle_beta   90.00
_cell.angle_gamma   90.00
#
_symmetry.space_group_name_H-M   'P 1'
#
loop_
_entity.id
_entity.type
_entity.pdbx_description
1 polymer ?
#
loop_
_entity_poly.entity_id
_entity_poly.type
_entity_poly.pdbx_seq_one_letter_code
_entity_poly.pdbx_strand_id
1 'polypeptide(L)'
;MSEKDRNQKQMPQMLSVNGKDYSILKLLGRGKGGYSYLAERDGARVVLKQIHHEPCAYYQFGDKIEAEIRDYDRLQRIGIPLPKMLDVDKDNERIIKEYIDGDTVYEMVLEDRLPETCLEQVKAMCGPLYAANINIDYFPTNFIL
;
A
#
# COMPACT_ATOMS: atom_id res chain seq x y z
N MET A 1 22.42 7.16 -18.41
CA MET A 1 21.13 7.33 -17.76
C MET A 1 21.12 6.52 -16.48
N SER A 2 20.84 7.17 -15.34
CA SER A 2 20.76 6.46 -14.07
C SER A 2 19.51 5.61 -14.01
N GLU A 3 19.53 4.59 -13.16
CA GLU A 3 18.37 3.73 -12.93
C GLU A 3 17.16 4.54 -12.44
N LYS A 4 17.41 5.61 -11.68
CA LYS A 4 16.40 6.54 -11.20
C LYS A 4 15.72 7.31 -12.35
N ASP A 5 16.47 7.68 -13.39
CA ASP A 5 15.93 8.38 -14.58
C ASP A 5 15.09 7.44 -15.44
N ARG A 6 15.45 6.15 -15.52
CA ARG A 6 14.65 5.17 -16.24
C ARG A 6 13.30 4.92 -15.55
N ASN A 7 13.28 4.85 -14.22
CA ASN A 7 12.06 4.65 -13.45
C ASN A 7 11.12 5.86 -13.58
N GLN A 8 11.66 7.07 -13.62
CA GLN A 8 10.86 8.27 -13.82
C GLN A 8 10.25 8.34 -15.23
N LYS A 9 10.95 7.87 -16.27
CA LYS A 9 10.43 7.86 -17.63
C LYS A 9 9.36 6.80 -17.86
N GLN A 10 9.35 5.72 -17.04
CA GLN A 10 8.36 4.65 -17.14
C GLN A 10 7.14 4.90 -16.27
N MET A 11 7.20 5.86 -15.35
CA MET A 11 6.09 6.20 -14.47
C MET A 11 5.01 6.96 -15.26
N PRO A 12 3.75 6.51 -15.21
CA PRO A 12 2.68 7.25 -15.86
C PRO A 12 2.51 8.61 -15.20
N GLN A 13 2.11 9.61 -15.99
CA GLN A 13 1.84 10.96 -15.46
C GLN A 13 0.46 11.06 -14.84
N MET A 14 -0.49 10.30 -15.33
CA MET A 14 -1.87 10.36 -14.91
C MET A 14 -2.52 8.99 -15.05
N LEU A 15 -3.31 8.60 -14.06
CA LEU A 15 -4.10 7.37 -14.08
C LEU A 15 -5.54 7.68 -13.68
N SER A 16 -6.49 7.06 -14.34
CA SER A 16 -7.89 7.23 -13.99
C SER A 16 -8.41 6.06 -13.16
N VAL A 17 -9.29 6.37 -12.21
CA VAL A 17 -9.97 5.39 -11.36
C VAL A 17 -11.46 5.71 -11.37
N ASN A 18 -12.26 4.81 -11.91
CA ASN A 18 -13.71 5.00 -12.04
C ASN A 18 -14.07 6.32 -12.73
N GLY A 19 -13.33 6.68 -13.80
CA GLY A 19 -13.57 7.91 -14.56
C GLY A 19 -13.00 9.18 -13.95
N LYS A 20 -12.29 9.08 -12.83
CA LYS A 20 -11.64 10.21 -12.17
C LYS A 20 -10.14 10.18 -12.42
N ASP A 21 -9.58 11.29 -12.89
CA ASP A 21 -8.16 11.37 -13.22
C ASP A 21 -7.34 11.79 -12.00
N TYR A 22 -6.27 11.06 -11.74
CA TYR A 22 -5.31 11.33 -10.66
C TYR A 22 -3.95 11.64 -11.25
N SER A 23 -3.34 12.74 -10.80
CA SER A 23 -1.96 13.07 -11.15
C SER A 23 -1.00 12.22 -10.34
N ILE A 24 -0.07 11.55 -11.00
CA ILE A 24 0.92 10.70 -10.33
C ILE A 24 2.13 11.56 -9.98
N LEU A 25 2.43 11.65 -8.68
CA LEU A 25 3.51 12.49 -8.16
C LEU A 25 4.81 11.72 -8.03
N LYS A 26 4.76 10.51 -7.47
CA LYS A 26 5.96 9.66 -7.33
C LYS A 26 5.58 8.21 -7.06
N LEU A 27 6.51 7.30 -7.31
CA LEU A 27 6.40 5.90 -6.93
C LEU A 27 6.76 5.76 -5.45
N LEU A 28 5.84 5.23 -4.64
CA LEU A 28 6.07 4.96 -3.22
C LEU A 28 6.65 3.58 -2.97
N GLY A 29 6.24 2.61 -3.76
CA GLY A 29 6.69 1.25 -3.58
C GLY A 29 6.35 0.36 -4.76
N ARG A 30 7.10 -0.73 -4.87
CA ARG A 30 6.92 -1.75 -5.87
C ARG A 30 6.93 -3.11 -5.17
N GLY A 31 5.86 -3.85 -5.33
CA GLY A 31 5.72 -5.17 -4.73
C GLY A 31 5.34 -6.24 -5.75
N LYS A 32 5.17 -7.46 -5.27
CA LYS A 32 4.75 -8.59 -6.10
C LYS A 32 3.33 -8.43 -6.64
N GLY A 33 2.49 -7.68 -5.94
CA GLY A 33 1.10 -7.45 -6.31
C GLY A 33 0.86 -6.23 -7.17
N GLY A 34 1.76 -5.24 -7.15
CA GLY A 34 1.53 -4.02 -7.89
C GLY A 34 2.48 -2.88 -7.54
N TYR A 35 2.15 -1.72 -8.07
CA TYR A 35 2.87 -0.47 -7.83
C TYR A 35 2.01 0.45 -6.97
N SER A 36 2.60 1.08 -5.96
CA SER A 36 1.93 2.09 -5.14
C SER A 36 2.49 3.47 -5.47
N TYR A 37 1.61 4.37 -5.87
CA TYR A 37 1.97 5.74 -6.25
C TYR A 37 1.39 6.74 -5.26
N LEU A 38 2.12 7.81 -5.01
CA LEU A 38 1.53 9.02 -4.43
C LEU A 38 0.83 9.76 -5.56
N ALA A 39 -0.45 9.99 -5.41
CA ALA A 39 -1.28 10.64 -6.41
C ALA A 39 -2.04 11.81 -5.81
N GLU A 40 -2.51 12.71 -6.65
CA GLU A 40 -3.24 13.89 -6.23
C GLU A 40 -4.44 14.14 -7.14
N ARG A 41 -5.55 14.50 -6.54
CA ARG A 41 -6.75 14.96 -7.24
C ARG A 41 -7.41 16.06 -6.42
N ASP A 42 -7.71 17.20 -7.07
CA ASP A 42 -8.38 18.35 -6.44
C ASP A 42 -7.67 18.82 -5.16
N GLY A 43 -6.34 18.78 -5.15
CA GLY A 43 -5.52 19.17 -4.00
C GLY A 43 -5.42 18.14 -2.89
N ALA A 44 -6.08 17.00 -3.01
CA ALA A 44 -6.02 15.92 -2.02
C ALA A 44 -5.04 14.83 -2.46
N ARG A 45 -4.14 14.46 -1.56
CA ARG A 45 -3.16 13.38 -1.78
C ARG A 45 -3.74 12.05 -1.36
N VAL A 46 -3.52 11.04 -2.20
CA VAL A 46 -3.96 9.67 -1.97
C VAL A 46 -2.88 8.69 -2.40
N VAL A 47 -3.04 7.44 -2.02
CA VAL A 47 -2.23 6.34 -2.55
C VAL A 47 -3.05 5.65 -3.64
N LEU A 48 -2.49 5.60 -4.85
CA LEU A 48 -3.07 4.85 -5.95
C LEU A 48 -2.25 3.59 -6.16
N LYS A 49 -2.90 2.43 -5.97
CA LYS A 49 -2.26 1.15 -6.22
C LYS A 49 -2.70 0.60 -7.57
N GLN A 50 -1.74 0.33 -8.44
CA GLN A 50 -1.94 -0.34 -9.73
C GLN A 50 -1.50 -1.79 -9.58
N ILE A 51 -2.44 -2.71 -9.70
CA ILE A 51 -2.13 -4.14 -9.71
C ILE A 51 -1.47 -4.48 -11.04
N HIS A 52 -0.45 -5.33 -11.01
CA HIS A 52 0.20 -5.80 -12.21
C HIS A 52 0.18 -7.33 -12.27
N HIS A 53 0.25 -7.85 -13.49
CA HIS A 53 0.28 -9.28 -13.78
C HIS A 53 1.62 -9.70 -14.40
N GLU A 54 2.71 -9.11 -13.92
CA GLU A 54 4.05 -9.53 -14.36
C GLU A 54 4.27 -11.00 -14.03
N PRO A 55 4.85 -11.79 -14.95
CA PRO A 55 5.05 -13.21 -14.72
C PRO A 55 5.92 -13.44 -13.49
N CYS A 56 5.36 -14.07 -12.48
CA CYS A 56 6.07 -14.53 -11.31
C CYS A 56 5.78 -16.01 -11.14
N ALA A 57 6.83 -16.83 -11.01
CA ALA A 57 6.71 -18.28 -10.95
C ALA A 57 5.82 -18.78 -9.80
N TYR A 58 5.55 -17.92 -8.83
CA TYR A 58 4.78 -18.24 -7.62
C TYR A 58 3.35 -17.72 -7.62
N TYR A 59 2.95 -16.90 -8.60
CA TYR A 59 1.64 -16.26 -8.62
C TYR A 59 0.91 -16.55 -9.92
N GLN A 60 0.12 -17.59 -9.90
CA GLN A 60 -0.87 -17.88 -10.95
C GLN A 60 -2.29 -17.64 -10.43
N PHE A 61 -2.49 -16.64 -9.58
CA PHE A 61 -3.78 -16.40 -8.99
C PHE A 61 -4.56 -15.36 -9.76
N GLY A 62 -5.73 -15.75 -10.21
CA GLY A 62 -6.51 -15.04 -11.18
C GLY A 62 -7.01 -13.67 -10.75
N ASP A 63 -7.27 -13.41 -9.46
CA ASP A 63 -7.90 -12.16 -9.06
C ASP A 63 -7.24 -11.53 -7.84
N LYS A 64 -6.16 -10.81 -8.10
CA LYS A 64 -5.38 -10.12 -7.05
C LYS A 64 -6.19 -9.00 -6.38
N ILE A 65 -7.03 -8.30 -7.14
CA ILE A 65 -7.80 -7.18 -6.59
C ILE A 65 -8.88 -7.66 -5.62
N GLU A 66 -9.56 -8.75 -5.96
CA GLU A 66 -10.55 -9.35 -5.06
C GLU A 66 -9.88 -9.87 -3.77
N ALA A 67 -8.71 -10.49 -3.89
CA ALA A 67 -7.95 -10.96 -2.74
C ALA A 67 -7.56 -9.80 -1.82
N GLU A 68 -7.12 -8.67 -2.38
CA GLU A 68 -6.73 -7.50 -1.61
C GLU A 68 -7.91 -6.85 -0.89
N ILE A 69 -9.06 -6.74 -1.56
CA ILE A 69 -10.28 -6.22 -0.96
C ILE A 69 -10.74 -7.11 0.19
N ARG A 70 -10.71 -8.42 0.00
CA ARG A 70 -11.09 -9.40 1.02
C ARG A 70 -10.17 -9.33 2.24
N ASP A 71 -8.87 -9.25 2.03
CA ASP A 71 -7.89 -9.16 3.11
C ASP A 71 -8.03 -7.84 3.87
N TYR A 72 -8.25 -6.74 3.16
CA TYR A 72 -8.54 -5.45 3.79
C TYR A 72 -9.77 -5.52 4.70
N ASP A 73 -10.86 -6.10 4.19
CA ASP A 73 -12.10 -6.24 4.95
C ASP A 73 -11.92 -7.11 6.20
N ARG A 74 -11.18 -8.21 6.09
CA ARG A 74 -10.86 -9.09 7.23
C ARG A 74 -10.06 -8.37 8.30
N LEU A 75 -9.01 -7.62 7.91
CA LEU A 75 -8.19 -6.86 8.85
C LEU A 75 -8.99 -5.75 9.52
N GLN A 76 -9.84 -5.06 8.76
CA GLN A 76 -10.68 -4.00 9.31
C GLN A 76 -11.66 -4.54 10.36
N ARG A 77 -12.25 -5.70 10.11
CA ARG A 77 -13.20 -6.33 11.04
C ARG A 77 -12.61 -6.68 12.39
N ILE A 78 -11.33 -7.03 12.43
CA ILE A 78 -10.65 -7.34 13.69
C ILE A 78 -10.00 -6.12 14.35
N GLY A 79 -10.23 -4.91 13.81
CA GLY A 79 -9.80 -3.65 14.40
C GLY A 79 -8.35 -3.26 14.16
N ILE A 80 -7.71 -3.81 13.13
CA ILE A 80 -6.35 -3.40 12.76
C ILE A 80 -6.39 -2.00 12.13
N PRO A 81 -5.53 -1.06 12.59
CA PRO A 81 -5.45 0.27 11.98
C PRO A 81 -4.93 0.18 10.54
N LEU A 82 -5.76 0.64 9.61
CA LEU A 82 -5.45 0.60 8.17
C LEU A 82 -5.78 1.95 7.53
N PRO A 83 -5.07 2.34 6.46
CA PRO A 83 -5.53 3.44 5.62
C PRO A 83 -6.91 3.14 5.07
N LYS A 84 -7.76 4.13 4.98
CA LYS A 84 -9.11 3.94 4.42
C LYS A 84 -9.02 3.59 2.94
N MET A 85 -9.80 2.60 2.52
CA MET A 85 -9.97 2.28 1.09
C MET A 85 -11.06 3.20 0.54
N LEU A 86 -10.66 4.15 -0.32
CA LEU A 86 -11.52 5.22 -0.78
C LEU A 86 -12.26 4.89 -2.05
N ASP A 87 -11.63 4.12 -2.95
CA ASP A 87 -12.22 3.76 -4.23
C ASP A 87 -11.57 2.49 -4.77
N VAL A 88 -12.32 1.75 -5.57
CA VAL A 88 -11.85 0.51 -6.22
C VAL A 88 -12.35 0.47 -7.65
N ASP A 89 -11.42 0.37 -8.59
CA ASP A 89 -11.70 0.18 -10.01
C ASP A 89 -11.26 -1.23 -10.42
N LYS A 90 -12.20 -2.16 -10.43
CA LYS A 90 -11.91 -3.56 -10.74
C LYS A 90 -11.50 -3.77 -12.19
N ASP A 91 -12.08 -3.02 -13.11
CA ASP A 91 -11.82 -3.16 -14.54
C ASP A 91 -10.37 -2.80 -14.90
N ASN A 92 -9.86 -1.75 -14.29
CA ASN A 92 -8.48 -1.30 -14.47
C ASN A 92 -7.53 -1.84 -13.40
N GLU A 93 -8.04 -2.56 -12.42
CA GLU A 93 -7.29 -3.12 -11.29
C GLU A 93 -6.51 -2.06 -10.52
N ARG A 94 -7.21 -0.98 -10.15
CA ARG A 94 -6.66 0.14 -9.38
C ARG A 94 -7.45 0.35 -8.11
N ILE A 95 -6.73 0.72 -7.05
CA ILE A 95 -7.30 0.98 -5.72
C ILE A 95 -6.80 2.33 -5.24
N ILE A 96 -7.71 3.15 -4.71
CA ILE A 96 -7.38 4.41 -4.04
C ILE A 96 -7.50 4.20 -2.54
N LYS A 97 -6.43 4.53 -1.83
CA LYS A 97 -6.38 4.48 -0.38
C LYS A 97 -5.98 5.83 0.19
N GLU A 98 -6.33 6.05 1.44
CA GLU A 98 -5.89 7.21 2.21
C GLU A 98 -4.36 7.28 2.23
N TYR A 99 -3.81 8.47 1.97
CA TYR A 99 -2.37 8.71 2.16
C TYR A 99 -2.12 9.10 3.62
N ILE A 100 -1.27 8.34 4.28
CA ILE A 100 -0.85 8.63 5.64
C ILE A 100 0.52 9.29 5.56
N ASP A 101 0.59 10.56 5.95
CA ASP A 101 1.83 11.32 5.99
C ASP A 101 2.55 11.02 7.30
N GLY A 102 3.75 10.47 7.19
CA GLY A 102 4.55 10.10 8.35
C GLY A 102 5.74 9.25 7.93
N ASP A 103 6.64 9.04 8.88
CA ASP A 103 7.81 8.21 8.65
C ASP A 103 7.46 6.73 8.82
N THR A 104 8.03 5.89 7.96
CA THR A 104 7.93 4.45 8.16
C THR A 104 8.77 4.01 9.35
N VAL A 105 8.41 2.89 9.95
CA VAL A 105 9.23 2.30 11.03
C VAL A 105 10.63 2.00 10.53
N TYR A 106 10.79 1.61 9.27
CA TYR A 106 12.10 1.38 8.66
C TYR A 106 12.98 2.65 8.69
N GLU A 107 12.43 3.80 8.29
CA GLU A 107 13.14 5.09 8.33
C GLU A 107 13.53 5.46 9.75
N MET A 108 12.64 5.26 10.72
CA MET A 108 12.92 5.55 12.13
C MET A 108 14.02 4.67 12.72
N VAL A 109 14.07 3.40 12.32
CA VAL A 109 15.13 2.48 12.74
C VAL A 109 16.49 2.93 12.17
N LEU A 110 16.52 3.31 10.89
CA LEU A 110 17.75 3.81 10.25
C LEU A 110 18.27 5.08 10.92
N GLU A 111 17.39 5.93 11.40
CA GLU A 111 17.73 7.20 12.05
C GLU A 111 17.81 7.12 13.58
N ASP A 112 17.67 5.92 14.13
CA ASP A 112 17.68 5.66 15.58
C ASP A 112 16.65 6.50 16.34
N ARG A 113 15.45 6.66 15.77
CA ARG A 113 14.34 7.46 16.34
C ARG A 113 13.12 6.63 16.71
N LEU A 114 13.23 5.29 16.73
CA LEU A 114 12.08 4.44 16.98
C LEU A 114 11.60 4.56 18.43
N PRO A 115 10.36 5.01 18.69
CA PRO A 115 9.83 5.07 20.04
C PRO A 115 9.48 3.67 20.56
N GLU A 116 9.62 3.47 21.88
CA GLU A 116 9.25 2.21 22.53
C GLU A 116 7.76 1.87 22.36
N THR A 117 6.91 2.88 22.27
CA THR A 117 5.47 2.71 22.04
C THR A 117 5.14 2.00 20.74
N CYS A 118 6.03 2.06 19.74
CA CYS A 118 5.85 1.35 18.47
C CYS A 118 5.76 -0.16 18.66
N LEU A 119 6.66 -0.74 19.47
CA LEU A 119 6.64 -2.16 19.77
C LEU A 119 5.37 -2.58 20.49
N GLU A 120 4.89 -1.74 21.42
CA GLU A 120 3.63 -1.98 22.12
C GLU A 120 2.44 -1.97 21.19
N GLN A 121 2.41 -1.04 20.23
CA GLN A 121 1.36 -0.97 19.22
C GLN A 121 1.34 -2.21 18.32
N VAL A 122 2.52 -2.67 17.87
CA VAL A 122 2.63 -3.91 17.09
C VAL A 122 2.16 -5.12 17.89
N LYS A 123 2.55 -5.21 19.16
CA LYS A 123 2.09 -6.28 20.04
C LYS A 123 0.57 -6.27 20.21
N ALA A 124 -0.02 -5.09 20.36
CA ALA A 124 -1.47 -4.96 20.47
C ALA A 124 -2.20 -5.45 19.20
N MET A 125 -1.58 -5.32 18.04
CA MET A 125 -2.13 -5.84 16.79
C MET A 125 -1.99 -7.37 16.69
N CYS A 126 -0.96 -7.95 17.29
CA CYS A 126 -0.70 -9.40 17.22
C CYS A 126 -1.81 -10.24 17.84
N GLY A 127 -2.40 -9.78 18.94
CA GLY A 127 -3.48 -10.50 19.60
C GLY A 127 -4.68 -10.78 18.69
N PRO A 128 -5.32 -9.73 18.12
CA PRO A 128 -6.41 -9.91 17.19
C PRO A 128 -6.03 -10.72 15.92
N LEU A 129 -4.84 -10.49 15.38
CA LEU A 129 -4.35 -11.21 14.20
C LEU A 129 -4.19 -12.71 14.51
N TYR A 130 -3.61 -13.04 15.65
CA TYR A 130 -3.42 -14.43 16.07
C TYR A 130 -4.77 -15.13 16.31
N ALA A 131 -5.69 -14.45 16.99
CA ALA A 131 -7.01 -15.00 17.25
C ALA A 131 -7.81 -15.24 15.98
N ALA A 132 -7.60 -14.43 14.94
CA ALA A 132 -8.24 -14.58 13.64
C ALA A 132 -7.47 -15.51 12.68
N ASN A 133 -6.32 -16.03 13.11
CA ASN A 133 -5.42 -16.86 12.30
C ASN A 133 -4.98 -16.14 11.02
N ILE A 134 -4.63 -14.86 11.13
CA ILE A 134 -4.16 -14.02 10.02
C ILE A 134 -2.71 -13.64 10.27
N ASN A 135 -1.88 -13.79 9.25
CA ASN A 135 -0.51 -13.29 9.25
C ASN A 135 -0.40 -12.04 8.40
N ILE A 136 0.37 -11.06 8.88
CA ILE A 136 0.74 -9.88 8.11
C ILE A 136 2.25 -9.87 7.91
N ASP A 137 2.69 -9.07 6.95
CA ASP A 137 4.12 -8.84 6.75
C ASP A 137 4.60 -7.79 7.76
N TYR A 138 5.41 -8.21 8.73
CA TYR A 138 5.96 -7.36 9.77
C TYR A 138 7.20 -6.58 9.36
N PHE A 139 7.54 -6.54 8.07
CA PHE A 139 8.70 -5.78 7.61
C PHE A 139 8.52 -4.29 7.93
N PRO A 140 9.55 -3.60 8.47
CA PRO A 140 9.38 -2.24 9.01
C PRO A 140 8.89 -1.19 8.01
N THR A 141 9.04 -1.41 6.69
CA THR A 141 8.53 -0.49 5.67
C THR A 141 7.01 -0.48 5.56
N ASN A 142 6.32 -1.47 6.15
CA ASN A 142 4.87 -1.58 6.11
C ASN A 142 4.16 -0.83 7.23
N PHE A 143 4.90 -0.19 8.14
CA PHE A 143 4.35 0.53 9.29
C PHE A 143 4.70 2.02 9.20
N ILE A 144 3.72 2.87 9.46
CA ILE A 144 3.86 4.32 9.54
C ILE A 144 3.43 4.79 10.91
N LEU A 145 4.22 5.64 11.50
CA LEU A 145 3.93 6.26 12.80
C LEU A 145 3.47 7.70 12.66
#